data_96f8474428310beb5010aa974691f74e
#
_entry.id   96f8474428310beb5010aa974691f74e
#
_cell.length_a   1.000
_cell.length_b   1.000
_cell.length_c   1.000
_cell.angle_alpha   90.00
_cell.angle_beta   90.00
_cell.angle_gamma   90.00
#
_symmetry.space_group_name_H-M   'P 1'
#
loop_
_entity.id
_entity.type
_entity.pdbx_description
1 polymer ?
#
loop_
_entity_poly.entity_id
_entity_poly.type
_entity_poly.pdbx_seq_one_letter_code
_entity_poly.pdbx_strand_id
1 'polypeptide(L)'
;GYDYATLLIGDQCWFAENLRSENYENGDAIPSGLSGSDWSSTTSGATAVYGEGSSSCITNTPDGDACDEVWSLNEYGRLYNWYAVDDARGLCPSGWHVPTDGEWMTMEMALGMSESEANSSGWRGTDQGTQMKTTYGWYGGGNGTNSSGFSGLPGGYRFYDGDFYGAPAFGFWWSSSPNGSSAWSRFLLYDLGGVNRDDDGQRNGL
;
A
#
# COMPACT_ATOMS: atom_id res chain seq x y z
N GLY A 1 13.23 14.14 -10.16
CA GLY A 1 12.40 13.38 -9.22
C GLY A 1 10.99 13.23 -9.78
N TYR A 2 10.20 12.36 -9.21
CA TYR A 2 8.78 12.20 -9.54
C TYR A 2 7.96 13.21 -8.72
N ASP A 3 7.02 13.89 -9.36
CA ASP A 3 6.14 14.88 -8.71
C ASP A 3 4.84 14.20 -8.29
N TYR A 4 4.68 13.93 -6.99
CA TYR A 4 3.49 13.32 -6.44
C TYR A 4 2.34 14.30 -6.29
N ALA A 5 1.14 13.91 -6.73
CA ALA A 5 -0.07 14.63 -6.37
C ALA A 5 -0.32 14.54 -4.86
N THR A 6 -0.74 15.65 -4.25
CA THR A 6 -0.99 15.73 -2.80
C THR A 6 -2.34 16.34 -2.49
N LEU A 7 -2.89 16.01 -1.31
CA LEU A 7 -4.18 16.52 -0.83
C LEU A 7 -4.20 16.65 0.69
N LEU A 8 -5.19 17.37 1.21
CA LEU A 8 -5.47 17.43 2.64
C LEU A 8 -6.63 16.48 2.97
N ILE A 9 -6.43 15.64 4.01
CA ILE A 9 -7.49 14.88 4.67
C ILE A 9 -7.46 15.27 6.15
N GLY A 10 -8.50 15.95 6.61
CA GLY A 10 -8.44 16.65 7.90
C GLY A 10 -7.32 17.68 7.90
N ASP A 11 -6.44 17.61 8.90
CA ASP A 11 -5.28 18.50 9.06
C ASP A 11 -3.96 17.89 8.54
N GLN A 12 -4.04 16.73 7.85
CA GLN A 12 -2.86 16.00 7.35
C GLN A 12 -2.74 16.11 5.84
N CYS A 13 -1.48 16.25 5.35
CA CYS A 13 -1.17 16.21 3.93
C CYS A 13 -0.78 14.80 3.52
N TRP A 14 -1.41 14.24 2.49
CA TRP A 14 -1.22 12.89 1.99
C TRP A 14 -0.85 12.89 0.50
N PHE A 15 -0.14 11.85 0.05
CA PHE A 15 -0.08 11.56 -1.38
C PHE A 15 -1.43 11.05 -1.87
N ALA A 16 -1.81 11.46 -3.08
CA ALA A 16 -3.01 10.98 -3.79
C ALA A 16 -2.69 9.81 -4.73
N GLU A 17 -1.54 9.20 -4.57
CA GLU A 17 -1.03 8.10 -5.38
C GLU A 17 0.00 7.28 -4.60
N ASN A 18 0.23 6.04 -5.02
CA ASN A 18 1.19 5.16 -4.38
C ASN A 18 2.65 5.57 -4.66
N LEU A 19 3.52 5.30 -3.70
CA LEU A 19 4.94 5.61 -3.77
C LEU A 19 5.63 4.81 -4.90
N ARG A 20 6.63 5.46 -5.56
CA ARG A 20 7.40 4.90 -6.69
C ARG A 20 8.91 5.02 -6.50
N SER A 21 9.36 5.25 -5.27
CA SER A 21 10.78 5.45 -4.96
C SER A 21 11.62 4.22 -5.30
N GLU A 22 12.67 4.40 -6.08
CA GLU A 22 13.70 3.40 -6.39
C GLU A 22 14.92 3.56 -5.49
N ASN A 23 15.02 4.71 -4.84
CA ASN A 23 16.13 5.06 -3.97
C ASN A 23 15.60 5.57 -2.63
N TYR A 24 16.37 5.35 -1.60
CA TYR A 24 16.21 6.02 -0.31
C TYR A 24 16.51 7.53 -0.46
N GLU A 25 16.09 8.33 0.52
CA GLU A 25 16.30 9.79 0.51
C GLU A 25 17.77 10.18 0.34
N ASN A 26 18.70 9.38 0.88
CA ASN A 26 20.14 9.61 0.74
C ASN A 26 20.70 9.29 -0.67
N GLY A 27 19.88 8.76 -1.58
CA GLY A 27 20.25 8.38 -2.94
C GLY A 27 20.70 6.92 -3.13
N ASP A 28 20.80 6.12 -2.06
CA ASP A 28 21.12 4.70 -2.19
C ASP A 28 19.97 3.95 -2.85
N ALA A 29 20.29 3.04 -3.77
CA ALA A 29 19.25 2.22 -4.41
C ALA A 29 18.60 1.26 -3.43
N ILE A 30 17.26 1.13 -3.52
CA ILE A 30 16.50 0.10 -2.82
C ILE A 30 16.61 -1.18 -3.66
N PRO A 31 17.06 -2.31 -3.09
CA PRO A 31 17.12 -3.58 -3.81
C PRO A 31 15.79 -3.94 -4.47
N SER A 32 15.82 -4.29 -5.76
CA SER A 32 14.64 -4.64 -6.58
C SER A 32 14.96 -5.84 -7.48
N GLY A 33 13.95 -6.42 -8.14
CA GLY A 33 14.13 -7.56 -9.02
C GLY A 33 14.55 -8.85 -8.29
N LEU A 34 14.25 -8.97 -7.01
CA LEU A 34 14.59 -10.15 -6.22
C LEU A 34 13.78 -11.37 -6.69
N SER A 35 14.46 -12.51 -6.85
CA SER A 35 13.74 -13.77 -7.03
C SER A 35 12.82 -14.08 -5.85
N GLY A 36 11.84 -14.98 -5.99
CA GLY A 36 10.98 -15.39 -4.88
C GLY A 36 11.79 -15.91 -3.69
N SER A 37 12.86 -16.68 -3.93
CA SER A 37 13.74 -17.18 -2.88
C SER A 37 14.55 -16.08 -2.18
N ASP A 38 15.02 -15.09 -2.94
CA ASP A 38 15.76 -13.96 -2.37
C ASP A 38 14.83 -13.06 -1.56
N TRP A 39 13.61 -12.81 -2.05
CA TRP A 39 12.58 -12.08 -1.34
C TRP A 39 12.22 -12.77 -0.01
N SER A 40 11.98 -14.08 -0.03
CA SER A 40 11.58 -14.85 1.16
C SER A 40 12.66 -14.90 2.24
N SER A 41 13.92 -14.75 1.86
CA SER A 41 15.06 -14.81 2.78
C SER A 41 15.60 -13.45 3.22
N THR A 42 15.22 -12.34 2.53
CA THR A 42 15.75 -11.02 2.86
C THR A 42 15.27 -10.54 4.23
N THR A 43 16.17 -9.87 4.94
CA THR A 43 15.92 -9.09 6.16
C THR A 43 16.36 -7.63 5.99
N SER A 44 16.52 -7.20 4.75
CA SER A 44 16.88 -5.83 4.37
C SER A 44 15.77 -5.23 3.54
N GLY A 45 15.75 -3.91 3.44
CA GLY A 45 14.79 -3.18 2.61
C GLY A 45 14.85 -3.63 1.15
N ALA A 46 13.68 -3.87 0.58
CA ALA A 46 13.50 -4.24 -0.81
C ALA A 46 12.19 -3.68 -1.38
N THR A 47 12.16 -3.51 -2.69
CA THR A 47 10.99 -3.07 -3.44
C THR A 47 10.70 -4.02 -4.61
N ALA A 48 9.46 -4.02 -5.05
CA ALA A 48 8.99 -4.80 -6.19
C ALA A 48 7.95 -4.03 -7.01
N VAL A 49 7.78 -4.38 -8.26
CA VAL A 49 6.59 -4.04 -9.05
C VAL A 49 5.68 -5.26 -9.07
N TYR A 50 4.36 -5.06 -8.93
CA TYR A 50 3.44 -6.20 -8.95
C TYR A 50 3.61 -7.00 -10.24
N GLY A 51 3.77 -8.32 -10.12
CA GLY A 51 3.94 -9.24 -11.25
C GLY A 51 5.37 -9.38 -11.76
N GLU A 52 6.34 -8.59 -11.27
CA GLU A 52 7.74 -8.67 -11.76
C GLU A 52 8.31 -10.08 -11.65
N GLY A 53 8.85 -10.59 -12.78
CA GLY A 53 9.46 -11.92 -12.84
C GLY A 53 8.52 -13.09 -12.54
N SER A 54 7.21 -12.86 -12.39
CA SER A 54 6.23 -13.89 -12.05
C SER A 54 5.64 -14.54 -13.31
N SER A 55 5.56 -15.88 -13.30
CA SER A 55 4.85 -16.64 -14.33
C SER A 55 3.39 -16.96 -13.96
N SER A 56 2.95 -16.58 -12.77
CA SER A 56 1.65 -16.96 -12.19
C SER A 56 0.80 -15.79 -11.72
N CYS A 57 1.12 -14.57 -12.11
CA CYS A 57 0.33 -13.42 -11.74
C CYS A 57 -1.04 -13.40 -12.47
N ILE A 58 -2.00 -12.64 -11.90
CA ILE A 58 -3.35 -12.50 -12.50
C ILE A 58 -3.30 -11.45 -13.61
N THR A 59 -3.62 -11.86 -14.85
CA THR A 59 -3.56 -11.02 -16.05
C THR A 59 -4.80 -10.16 -16.29
N ASN A 60 -5.95 -10.52 -15.71
CA ASN A 60 -7.23 -9.88 -16.01
C ASN A 60 -7.63 -8.91 -14.89
N THR A 61 -7.10 -7.71 -14.91
CA THR A 61 -7.64 -6.59 -14.13
C THR A 61 -8.67 -5.82 -14.98
N PRO A 62 -9.61 -5.09 -14.36
CA PRO A 62 -10.64 -4.35 -15.10
C PRO A 62 -10.09 -3.36 -16.13
N ASP A 63 -8.91 -2.79 -15.88
CA ASP A 63 -8.37 -1.66 -16.64
C ASP A 63 -7.02 -1.97 -17.33
N GLY A 64 -6.48 -3.20 -17.19
CA GLY A 64 -5.21 -3.55 -17.83
C GLY A 64 -4.67 -4.93 -17.46
N ASP A 65 -3.37 -5.12 -17.60
CA ASP A 65 -2.67 -6.37 -17.29
C ASP A 65 -1.68 -6.16 -16.15
N ALA A 66 -2.04 -6.65 -14.97
CA ALA A 66 -1.17 -6.55 -13.78
C ALA A 66 0.13 -7.38 -13.90
N CYS A 67 0.26 -8.23 -14.93
CA CYS A 67 1.49 -8.96 -15.22
C CYS A 67 2.43 -8.20 -16.18
N ASP A 68 1.96 -7.10 -16.76
CA ASP A 68 2.83 -6.15 -17.45
C ASP A 68 3.45 -5.22 -16.40
N GLU A 69 4.75 -5.39 -16.17
CA GLU A 69 5.50 -4.61 -15.15
C GLU A 69 5.44 -3.10 -15.43
N VAL A 70 5.41 -2.69 -16.70
CA VAL A 70 5.34 -1.28 -17.06
C VAL A 70 3.96 -0.72 -16.72
N TRP A 71 2.92 -1.48 -17.03
CA TRP A 71 1.55 -1.12 -16.67
C TRP A 71 1.37 -1.08 -15.16
N SER A 72 1.81 -2.13 -14.43
CA SER A 72 1.71 -2.21 -12.97
C SER A 72 2.46 -1.09 -12.26
N LEU A 73 3.66 -0.75 -12.72
CA LEU A 73 4.41 0.39 -12.17
C LEU A 73 3.66 1.71 -12.40
N ASN A 74 3.07 1.90 -13.58
CA ASN A 74 2.34 3.12 -13.90
C ASN A 74 1.00 3.23 -13.17
N GLU A 75 0.33 2.11 -12.93
CA GLU A 75 -0.97 2.10 -12.27
C GLU A 75 -0.82 2.00 -10.75
N TYR A 76 -0.12 0.97 -10.28
CA TYR A 76 -0.09 0.64 -8.85
C TYR A 76 1.11 1.22 -8.10
N GLY A 77 2.15 1.69 -8.79
CA GLY A 77 3.40 2.10 -8.14
C GLY A 77 4.25 0.89 -7.74
N ARG A 78 4.92 0.99 -6.59
CA ARG A 78 5.80 -0.07 -6.08
C ARG A 78 5.31 -0.61 -4.75
N LEU A 79 5.63 -1.88 -4.52
CA LEU A 79 5.45 -2.58 -3.26
C LEU A 79 6.78 -2.55 -2.50
N TYR A 80 6.73 -2.32 -1.19
CA TYR A 80 7.92 -2.26 -0.33
C TYR A 80 7.76 -3.23 0.82
N ASN A 81 8.81 -3.99 1.17
CA ASN A 81 8.80 -4.70 2.43
C ASN A 81 8.98 -3.72 3.61
N TRP A 82 8.60 -4.13 4.82
CA TRP A 82 8.64 -3.22 5.96
C TRP A 82 10.08 -2.83 6.35
N TYR A 83 11.07 -3.64 6.02
CA TYR A 83 12.48 -3.27 6.23
C TYR A 83 12.90 -2.04 5.39
N ALA A 84 12.26 -1.80 4.24
CA ALA A 84 12.47 -0.56 3.49
C ALA A 84 11.75 0.63 4.16
N VAL A 85 10.59 0.39 4.78
CA VAL A 85 9.83 1.40 5.53
C VAL A 85 10.59 1.89 6.76
N ASP A 86 11.21 0.95 7.52
CA ASP A 86 11.94 1.22 8.77
C ASP A 86 13.41 1.61 8.54
N ASP A 87 13.86 1.70 7.31
CA ASP A 87 15.27 2.01 7.00
C ASP A 87 15.61 3.46 7.34
N ALA A 88 16.64 3.66 8.15
CA ALA A 88 17.08 4.97 8.62
C ALA A 88 17.52 5.93 7.49
N ARG A 89 17.74 5.41 6.27
CA ARG A 89 18.03 6.22 5.08
C ARG A 89 16.81 6.97 4.54
N GLY A 90 15.61 6.65 5.03
CA GLY A 90 14.35 7.28 4.63
C GLY A 90 13.81 6.77 3.29
N LEU A 91 12.60 6.18 3.29
CA LEU A 91 11.96 5.65 2.09
C LEU A 91 11.30 6.77 1.25
N CYS A 92 10.70 7.74 1.91
CA CYS A 92 9.94 8.80 1.26
C CYS A 92 10.83 9.95 0.78
N PRO A 93 10.36 10.74 -0.18
CA PRO A 93 11.01 12.02 -0.55
C PRO A 93 11.17 12.94 0.66
N SER A 94 12.15 13.86 0.59
CA SER A 94 12.45 14.81 1.67
C SER A 94 11.21 15.57 2.13
N GLY A 95 11.00 15.62 3.45
CA GLY A 95 9.85 16.25 4.08
C GLY A 95 8.60 15.35 4.17
N TRP A 96 8.67 14.11 3.69
CA TRP A 96 7.61 13.12 3.77
C TRP A 96 8.06 11.87 4.54
N HIS A 97 7.13 11.14 5.09
CA HIS A 97 7.38 9.87 5.77
C HIS A 97 6.24 8.88 5.52
N VAL A 98 6.51 7.60 5.71
CA VAL A 98 5.45 6.59 5.74
C VAL A 98 4.61 6.82 7.01
N PRO A 99 3.27 6.94 6.91
CA PRO A 99 2.45 7.34 8.04
C PRO A 99 2.58 6.34 9.19
N THR A 100 2.59 6.85 10.41
CA THR A 100 2.45 6.02 11.62
C THR A 100 1.03 5.45 11.71
N ASP A 101 0.84 4.43 12.53
CA ASP A 101 -0.49 3.87 12.81
C ASP A 101 -1.45 4.93 13.40
N GLY A 102 -0.92 5.84 14.23
CA GLY A 102 -1.69 6.97 14.77
C GLY A 102 -2.12 8.00 13.72
N GLU A 103 -1.29 8.26 12.71
CA GLU A 103 -1.65 9.15 11.60
C GLU A 103 -2.72 8.53 10.69
N TRP A 104 -2.65 7.22 10.44
CA TRP A 104 -3.72 6.49 9.78
C TRP A 104 -5.05 6.62 10.54
N MET A 105 -5.03 6.38 11.87
CA MET A 105 -6.25 6.56 12.71
C MET A 105 -6.78 7.99 12.64
N THR A 106 -5.90 9.00 12.63
CA THR A 106 -6.29 10.42 12.50
C THR A 106 -6.99 10.68 11.17
N MET A 107 -6.46 10.16 10.07
CA MET A 107 -7.11 10.24 8.75
C MET A 107 -8.47 9.55 8.76
N GLU A 108 -8.54 8.32 9.28
CA GLU A 108 -9.78 7.53 9.33
C GLU A 108 -10.86 8.25 10.17
N MET A 109 -10.48 8.91 11.25
CA MET A 109 -11.40 9.76 12.03
C MET A 109 -11.85 10.99 11.26
N ALA A 110 -10.97 11.62 10.48
CA ALA A 110 -11.36 12.75 9.62
C ALA A 110 -12.37 12.35 8.53
N LEU A 111 -12.35 11.06 8.13
CA LEU A 111 -13.34 10.47 7.22
C LEU A 111 -14.63 10.01 7.93
N GLY A 112 -14.76 10.25 9.23
CA GLY A 112 -15.98 10.01 10.00
C GLY A 112 -15.99 8.74 10.86
N MET A 113 -14.84 8.04 11.01
CA MET A 113 -14.71 6.92 11.95
C MET A 113 -14.67 7.45 13.37
N SER A 114 -15.33 6.79 14.32
CA SER A 114 -15.20 7.15 15.75
C SER A 114 -13.81 6.77 16.28
N GLU A 115 -13.33 7.47 17.32
CA GLU A 115 -12.04 7.16 17.96
C GLU A 115 -11.98 5.72 18.47
N SER A 116 -13.07 5.20 19.02
CA SER A 116 -13.12 3.82 19.51
C SER A 116 -13.02 2.78 18.38
N GLU A 117 -13.59 3.06 17.20
CA GLU A 117 -13.46 2.22 16.02
C GLU A 117 -12.05 2.31 15.44
N ALA A 118 -11.51 3.52 15.31
CA ALA A 118 -10.15 3.73 14.78
C ALA A 118 -9.09 2.97 15.60
N ASN A 119 -9.26 2.89 16.93
CA ASN A 119 -8.37 2.15 17.82
C ASN A 119 -8.56 0.62 17.80
N SER A 120 -9.65 0.10 17.23
CA SER A 120 -9.88 -1.33 17.13
C SER A 120 -9.03 -1.95 16.03
N SER A 121 -8.81 -3.27 16.05
CA SER A 121 -8.21 -4.05 14.96
C SER A 121 -9.27 -4.78 14.14
N GLY A 122 -8.87 -5.32 13.00
CA GLY A 122 -9.75 -5.97 12.03
C GLY A 122 -10.53 -4.97 11.18
N TRP A 123 -11.68 -5.36 10.67
CA TRP A 123 -12.56 -4.51 9.87
C TRP A 123 -13.28 -3.48 10.73
N ARG A 124 -13.20 -2.19 10.34
CA ARG A 124 -13.70 -1.05 11.10
C ARG A 124 -14.37 -0.03 10.18
N GLY A 125 -15.21 0.81 10.80
CA GLY A 125 -15.97 1.83 10.09
C GLY A 125 -17.08 1.24 9.21
N THR A 126 -17.69 2.09 8.41
CA THR A 126 -18.87 1.75 7.58
C THR A 126 -18.62 1.99 6.10
N ASP A 127 -18.09 3.15 5.73
CA ASP A 127 -17.89 3.60 4.35
C ASP A 127 -16.54 4.30 4.10
N GLN A 128 -15.67 4.40 5.10
CA GLN A 128 -14.36 5.06 4.99
C GLN A 128 -13.51 4.42 3.89
N GLY A 129 -13.52 3.08 3.78
CA GLY A 129 -12.87 2.38 2.68
C GLY A 129 -13.47 2.73 1.32
N THR A 130 -14.79 2.90 1.23
CA THR A 130 -15.46 3.37 0.00
C THR A 130 -15.03 4.79 -0.36
N GLN A 131 -14.86 5.67 0.64
CA GLN A 131 -14.37 7.03 0.44
C GLN A 131 -12.91 7.05 -0.04
N MET A 132 -12.09 6.08 0.38
CA MET A 132 -10.68 5.99 0.05
C MET A 132 -10.39 5.31 -1.29
N LYS A 133 -11.19 4.31 -1.69
CA LYS A 133 -11.01 3.58 -2.95
C LYS A 133 -11.23 4.46 -4.17
N THR A 134 -10.41 4.24 -5.22
CA THR A 134 -10.62 4.83 -6.55
C THR A 134 -12.01 4.49 -7.11
N THR A 135 -12.46 5.29 -8.08
CA THR A 135 -13.72 5.06 -8.81
C THR A 135 -13.58 4.04 -9.94
N TYR A 136 -12.42 3.38 -10.04
CA TYR A 136 -12.07 2.41 -11.08
C TYR A 136 -11.07 1.38 -10.54
N GLY A 137 -10.79 0.33 -11.30
CA GLY A 137 -9.73 -0.66 -11.08
C GLY A 137 -10.10 -1.80 -10.14
N TRP A 138 -11.11 -1.66 -9.27
CA TRP A 138 -11.47 -2.67 -8.29
C TRP A 138 -12.31 -3.81 -8.90
N TYR A 139 -11.99 -5.04 -8.48
CA TYR A 139 -12.65 -6.26 -8.94
C TYR A 139 -14.18 -6.20 -8.77
N GLY A 140 -14.90 -6.81 -9.73
CA GLY A 140 -16.35 -7.03 -9.63
C GLY A 140 -17.21 -5.77 -9.51
N GLY A 141 -16.68 -4.59 -9.86
CA GLY A 141 -17.39 -3.32 -9.70
C GLY A 141 -17.34 -2.78 -8.27
N GLY A 142 -16.44 -3.27 -7.43
CA GLY A 142 -16.24 -2.83 -6.04
C GLY A 142 -15.54 -1.48 -5.90
N ASN A 143 -15.65 -0.62 -6.90
CA ASN A 143 -15.07 0.72 -6.91
C ASN A 143 -15.61 1.59 -5.79
N GLY A 144 -14.78 2.51 -5.30
CA GLY A 144 -15.17 3.49 -4.32
C GLY A 144 -15.76 4.76 -4.91
N THR A 145 -15.94 5.75 -4.07
CA THR A 145 -16.34 7.11 -4.46
C THR A 145 -15.15 8.04 -4.62
N ASN A 146 -14.00 7.66 -4.05
CA ASN A 146 -12.82 8.52 -3.92
C ASN A 146 -13.12 9.90 -3.33
N SER A 147 -14.16 10.02 -2.51
CA SER A 147 -14.58 11.31 -1.93
C SER A 147 -13.56 11.89 -0.96
N SER A 148 -12.65 11.06 -0.41
CA SER A 148 -11.51 11.51 0.37
C SER A 148 -10.38 12.10 -0.49
N GLY A 149 -10.31 11.73 -1.79
CA GLY A 149 -9.20 12.02 -2.68
C GLY A 149 -7.97 11.13 -2.47
N PHE A 150 -7.98 10.19 -1.52
CA PHE A 150 -6.84 9.30 -1.20
C PHE A 150 -6.42 8.45 -2.41
N SER A 151 -7.36 8.12 -3.30
CA SER A 151 -7.12 7.37 -4.56
C SER A 151 -6.50 5.99 -4.34
N GLY A 152 -6.96 5.27 -3.32
CA GLY A 152 -6.47 3.93 -3.02
C GLY A 152 -6.77 2.94 -4.14
N LEU A 153 -5.74 2.30 -4.67
CA LEU A 153 -5.77 1.37 -5.80
C LEU A 153 -5.67 -0.08 -5.31
N PRO A 154 -6.26 -1.05 -6.02
CA PRO A 154 -6.22 -2.46 -5.66
C PRO A 154 -4.94 -3.14 -6.17
N GLY A 155 -3.78 -2.62 -5.79
CA GLY A 155 -2.46 -3.06 -6.26
C GLY A 155 -2.00 -4.42 -5.73
N GLY A 156 -2.79 -5.07 -4.88
CA GLY A 156 -2.41 -6.34 -4.27
C GLY A 156 -1.20 -6.22 -3.35
N TYR A 157 -0.44 -7.30 -3.26
CA TYR A 157 0.75 -7.38 -2.41
C TYR A 157 1.73 -8.46 -2.90
N ARG A 158 2.99 -8.37 -2.49
CA ARG A 158 3.98 -9.45 -2.63
C ARG A 158 4.10 -10.17 -1.29
N PHE A 159 3.76 -11.44 -1.24
CA PHE A 159 3.79 -12.20 0.00
C PHE A 159 5.23 -12.60 0.37
N TYR A 160 5.43 -13.04 1.62
CA TYR A 160 6.76 -13.44 2.11
C TYR A 160 7.39 -14.61 1.35
N ASP A 161 6.59 -15.42 0.63
CA ASP A 161 7.07 -16.51 -0.23
C ASP A 161 7.65 -16.02 -1.56
N GLY A 162 7.45 -14.72 -1.87
CA GLY A 162 7.93 -14.04 -3.06
C GLY A 162 6.93 -13.98 -4.21
N ASP A 163 5.76 -14.60 -4.06
CA ASP A 163 4.68 -14.55 -5.05
C ASP A 163 3.77 -13.34 -4.84
N PHE A 164 3.03 -12.96 -5.90
CA PHE A 164 2.13 -11.81 -5.91
C PHE A 164 0.68 -12.25 -5.82
N TYR A 165 -0.10 -11.56 -4.98
CA TYR A 165 -1.49 -11.87 -4.72
C TYR A 165 -2.34 -10.61 -4.61
N GLY A 166 -3.65 -10.79 -4.75
CA GLY A 166 -4.66 -9.86 -4.32
C GLY A 166 -5.08 -8.78 -5.32
N ALA A 167 -4.30 -8.45 -6.34
CA ALA A 167 -4.76 -7.55 -7.39
C ALA A 167 -5.78 -8.28 -8.30
N PRO A 168 -6.87 -7.62 -8.71
CA PRO A 168 -7.32 -6.26 -8.40
C PRO A 168 -8.36 -6.18 -7.24
N ALA A 169 -8.29 -7.10 -6.29
CA ALA A 169 -9.30 -7.21 -5.23
C ALA A 169 -8.91 -6.49 -3.94
N PHE A 170 -7.62 -6.36 -3.67
CA PHE A 170 -7.07 -5.79 -2.43
C PHE A 170 -6.12 -4.62 -2.73
N GLY A 171 -6.18 -3.59 -1.88
CA GLY A 171 -5.14 -2.57 -1.77
C GLY A 171 -4.58 -2.57 -0.35
N PHE A 172 -3.25 -2.59 -0.21
CA PHE A 172 -2.55 -2.64 1.07
C PHE A 172 -1.60 -1.46 1.23
N TRP A 173 -1.45 -0.98 2.45
CA TRP A 173 -0.52 0.10 2.80
C TRP A 173 0.11 -0.14 4.16
N TRP A 174 1.42 0.01 4.23
CA TRP A 174 2.15 -0.02 5.50
C TRP A 174 1.84 1.19 6.39
N SER A 175 1.96 0.97 7.68
CA SER A 175 2.35 2.03 8.61
C SER A 175 3.82 1.85 9.00
N SER A 176 4.46 2.95 9.43
CA SER A 176 5.83 2.90 9.98
C SER A 176 5.88 2.41 11.43
N SER A 177 4.73 2.05 12.02
CA SER A 177 4.65 1.58 13.40
C SER A 177 4.85 0.08 13.51
N PRO A 178 5.90 -0.40 14.20
CA PRO A 178 6.12 -1.83 14.42
C PRO A 178 5.06 -2.43 15.36
N ASN A 179 4.80 -3.73 15.21
CA ASN A 179 4.01 -4.54 16.14
C ASN A 179 4.71 -5.88 16.39
N GLY A 180 5.66 -5.91 17.33
CA GLY A 180 6.47 -7.10 17.58
C GLY A 180 7.36 -7.48 16.40
N SER A 181 7.15 -8.68 15.83
CA SER A 181 7.83 -9.14 14.61
C SER A 181 7.08 -8.80 13.31
N SER A 182 5.97 -8.09 13.43
CA SER A 182 5.13 -7.57 12.34
C SER A 182 5.13 -6.05 12.36
N ALA A 183 4.33 -5.43 11.51
CA ALA A 183 4.07 -4.00 11.53
C ALA A 183 2.60 -3.72 11.17
N TRP A 184 2.06 -2.63 11.71
CA TRP A 184 0.69 -2.24 11.41
C TRP A 184 0.53 -1.90 9.93
N SER A 185 -0.58 -2.36 9.37
CA SER A 185 -0.98 -2.11 7.98
C SER A 185 -2.42 -1.61 7.90
N ARG A 186 -2.78 -1.17 6.72
CA ARG A 186 -4.17 -0.95 6.30
C ARG A 186 -4.43 -1.72 5.03
N PHE A 187 -5.63 -2.30 4.92
CA PHE A 187 -6.06 -2.80 3.63
C PHE A 187 -7.55 -2.53 3.36
N LEU A 188 -7.84 -2.42 2.08
CA LEU A 188 -9.18 -2.26 1.53
C LEU A 188 -9.50 -3.51 0.69
N LEU A 189 -10.75 -3.92 0.71
CA LEU A 189 -11.27 -5.02 -0.08
C LEU A 189 -12.35 -4.51 -1.02
N TYR A 190 -12.40 -5.07 -2.23
CA TYR A 190 -13.29 -4.60 -3.29
C TYR A 190 -14.78 -4.55 -2.87
N ASP A 191 -15.27 -5.51 -2.10
CA ASP A 191 -16.68 -5.65 -1.70
C ASP A 191 -17.02 -5.13 -0.30
N LEU A 192 -16.06 -4.50 0.40
CA LEU A 192 -16.28 -3.94 1.73
C LEU A 192 -16.13 -2.42 1.74
N GLY A 193 -16.98 -1.75 2.52
CA GLY A 193 -16.93 -0.30 2.68
C GLY A 193 -16.02 0.17 3.81
N GLY A 194 -15.67 -0.70 4.74
CA GLY A 194 -14.78 -0.40 5.86
C GLY A 194 -13.29 -0.42 5.48
N VAL A 195 -12.46 -0.17 6.50
CA VAL A 195 -10.99 -0.26 6.42
C VAL A 195 -10.52 -1.35 7.38
N ASN A 196 -9.66 -2.24 6.94
CA ASN A 196 -9.01 -3.18 7.85
C ASN A 196 -7.75 -2.55 8.44
N ARG A 197 -7.55 -2.73 9.75
CA ARG A 197 -6.32 -2.44 10.49
C ARG A 197 -5.85 -3.72 11.12
N ASP A 198 -4.74 -4.24 10.63
CA ASP A 198 -4.13 -5.47 11.13
C ASP A 198 -2.60 -5.32 11.10
N ASP A 199 -1.90 -6.34 11.54
CA ASP A 199 -0.46 -6.38 11.41
C ASP A 199 -0.03 -7.45 10.40
N ASP A 200 0.91 -7.07 9.55
CA ASP A 200 1.47 -7.92 8.51
C ASP A 200 2.94 -8.25 8.78
N GLY A 201 3.35 -9.43 8.30
CA GLY A 201 4.75 -9.87 8.38
C GLY A 201 5.67 -8.91 7.62
N GLN A 202 6.77 -8.49 8.26
CA GLN A 202 7.70 -7.47 7.74
C GLN A 202 8.32 -7.79 6.37
N ARG A 203 8.24 -9.04 5.91
CA ARG A 203 8.69 -9.47 4.57
C ARG A 203 7.65 -9.29 3.48
N ASN A 204 6.39 -9.03 3.84
CA ASN A 204 5.37 -8.74 2.82
C ASN A 204 5.72 -7.43 2.14
N GLY A 205 5.46 -7.33 0.84
CA GLY A 205 5.53 -6.09 0.06
C GLY A 205 4.14 -5.50 -0.07
N LEU A 206 3.91 -4.37 0.58
CA LEU A 206 2.64 -3.64 0.55
C LEU A 206 2.81 -2.28 -0.10
#